data_e2cd234acffa9e628f51e94ccce47fdf
#
_entry.id   e2cd234acffa9e628f51e94ccce47fdf
#
_cell.length_a   1.000
_cell.length_b   1.000
_cell.length_c   1.000
_cell.angle_alpha   90.00
_cell.angle_beta   90.00
_cell.angle_gamma   90.00
#
_symmetry.space_group_name_H-M   'P 1'
#
loop_
_entity.id
_entity.type
_entity.pdbx_description
1 polymer ?
#
loop_
_entity_poly.entity_id
_entity_poly.type
_entity_poly.pdbx_seq_one_letter_code
_entity_poly.pdbx_strand_id
1 'polypeptide(L)'
;MKCWSKIAVLLLFIAAFKGTAQSGPENQSRAEETQARSFWVDPSTGLMWAGRDNGRDLTWKNAVKYCRDLRLAGNSDWRLASLEELRGIYDKDANAPGLMGPSGKGTASTWHVKGGLFLTGNQWSSTQKNDDRGHPSGWAWRFDFNEGRAFDGDEVTFYTNKRALCVRHSDKAAVPSP
;
A
#
# COMPACT_ATOMS: atom_id res chain seq x y z
N MET A 1 20.07 44.51 -64.16
CA MET A 1 19.87 43.12 -63.76
C MET A 1 20.41 42.97 -62.35
N LYS A 2 19.50 42.93 -61.33
CA LYS A 2 19.87 42.85 -59.92
C LYS A 2 19.59 41.46 -59.42
N CYS A 3 20.64 40.73 -59.07
CA CYS A 3 20.55 39.37 -58.48
C CYS A 3 20.43 39.51 -56.99
N TRP A 4 19.29 39.08 -56.40
CA TRP A 4 19.06 39.04 -54.94
C TRP A 4 19.36 37.65 -54.44
N SER A 5 20.42 37.57 -53.64
CA SER A 5 20.79 36.38 -52.90
C SER A 5 19.88 36.26 -51.65
N LYS A 6 19.13 35.19 -51.52
CA LYS A 6 18.36 34.88 -50.33
C LYS A 6 19.23 34.08 -49.35
N ILE A 7 19.59 34.70 -48.24
CA ILE A 7 20.25 34.01 -47.11
C ILE A 7 19.13 33.37 -46.25
N ALA A 8 19.08 32.05 -46.23
CA ALA A 8 18.22 31.30 -45.34
C ALA A 8 18.91 31.13 -43.98
N VAL A 9 18.35 31.77 -42.95
CA VAL A 9 18.78 31.60 -41.54
C VAL A 9 18.12 30.33 -41.01
N LEU A 10 18.93 29.31 -40.78
CA LEU A 10 18.50 28.05 -40.14
C LEU A 10 18.54 28.22 -38.62
N LEU A 11 17.38 28.41 -37.99
CA LEU A 11 17.28 28.43 -36.53
C LEU A 11 17.27 26.99 -35.99
N LEU A 12 18.38 26.61 -35.40
CA LEU A 12 18.49 25.36 -34.63
C LEU A 12 17.75 25.52 -33.28
N PHE A 13 16.60 24.90 -33.15
CA PHE A 13 15.94 24.71 -31.86
C PHE A 13 16.64 23.57 -31.10
N ILE A 14 17.44 23.92 -30.12
CA ILE A 14 17.96 22.94 -29.14
C ILE A 14 16.85 22.71 -28.12
N ALA A 15 16.10 21.61 -28.28
CA ALA A 15 15.16 21.13 -27.27
C ALA A 15 15.97 20.52 -26.11
N ALA A 16 16.00 21.22 -24.99
CA ALA A 16 16.55 20.67 -23.76
C ALA A 16 15.60 19.58 -23.22
N PHE A 17 15.93 18.33 -23.45
CA PHE A 17 15.29 17.17 -22.81
C PHE A 17 15.64 17.21 -21.31
N LYS A 18 14.71 17.65 -20.47
CA LYS A 18 14.77 17.41 -19.03
C LYS A 18 14.50 15.91 -18.81
N GLY A 19 15.55 15.15 -18.59
CA GLY A 19 15.45 13.74 -18.23
C GLY A 19 14.74 13.62 -16.88
N THR A 20 13.45 13.25 -16.90
CA THR A 20 12.77 12.71 -15.72
C THR A 20 13.30 11.30 -15.50
N ALA A 21 13.84 11.04 -14.31
CA ALA A 21 14.26 9.70 -13.92
C ALA A 21 13.03 8.77 -14.01
N GLN A 22 13.02 7.92 -15.02
CA GLN A 22 12.01 6.90 -15.24
C GLN A 22 12.32 5.74 -14.30
N SER A 23 11.46 5.55 -13.29
CA SER A 23 11.39 4.28 -12.56
C SER A 23 11.20 3.16 -13.60
N GLY A 24 12.03 2.10 -13.52
CA GLY A 24 12.09 1.08 -14.55
C GLY A 24 10.72 0.46 -14.89
N PRO A 25 10.57 -0.03 -16.14
CA PRO A 25 9.27 -0.48 -16.68
C PRO A 25 8.60 -1.61 -15.88
N GLU A 26 9.36 -2.42 -15.15
CA GLU A 26 8.81 -3.49 -14.31
C GLU A 26 8.07 -3.00 -13.06
N ASN A 27 8.52 -1.90 -12.44
CA ASN A 27 7.85 -1.35 -11.26
C ASN A 27 6.57 -0.60 -11.61
N GLN A 28 6.51 0.04 -12.76
CA GLN A 28 5.30 0.69 -13.25
C GLN A 28 4.24 -0.33 -13.65
N SER A 29 4.61 -1.37 -14.40
CA SER A 29 3.67 -2.42 -14.80
C SER A 29 3.08 -3.17 -13.61
N ARG A 30 3.86 -3.42 -12.55
CA ARG A 30 3.40 -4.09 -11.33
C ARG A 30 2.46 -3.21 -10.51
N ALA A 31 2.75 -1.92 -10.38
CA ALA A 31 1.87 -0.97 -9.70
C ALA A 31 0.55 -0.77 -10.48
N GLU A 32 0.61 -0.65 -11.78
CA GLU A 32 -0.57 -0.55 -12.66
C GLU A 32 -1.39 -1.85 -12.63
N GLU A 33 -0.75 -3.01 -12.61
CA GLU A 33 -1.41 -4.31 -12.53
C GLU A 33 -2.11 -4.53 -11.18
N THR A 34 -1.49 -4.12 -10.08
CA THR A 34 -2.11 -4.18 -8.75
C THR A 34 -3.26 -3.18 -8.62
N GLN A 35 -3.12 -2.00 -9.20
CA GLN A 35 -4.16 -0.99 -9.21
C GLN A 35 -5.33 -1.40 -10.13
N ALA A 36 -5.06 -2.04 -11.24
CA ALA A 36 -6.07 -2.58 -12.15
C ALA A 36 -6.84 -3.77 -11.55
N ARG A 37 -6.16 -4.62 -10.76
CA ARG A 37 -6.77 -5.79 -10.12
C ARG A 37 -7.46 -5.49 -8.80
N SER A 38 -7.21 -4.34 -8.21
CA SER A 38 -7.71 -3.95 -6.88
C SER A 38 -7.26 -4.87 -5.73
N PHE A 39 -6.48 -5.94 -6.01
CA PHE A 39 -5.96 -6.88 -5.02
C PHE A 39 -4.64 -7.53 -5.49
N TRP A 40 -3.92 -8.08 -4.52
CA TRP A 40 -2.71 -8.88 -4.74
C TRP A 40 -2.81 -10.21 -4.00
N VAL A 41 -2.39 -11.30 -4.63
CA VAL A 41 -2.26 -12.61 -3.99
C VAL A 41 -0.79 -12.86 -3.70
N ASP A 42 -0.46 -13.01 -2.41
CA ASP A 42 0.89 -13.37 -1.99
C ASP A 42 1.18 -14.84 -2.36
N PRO A 43 2.15 -15.08 -3.26
CA PRO A 43 2.44 -16.43 -3.70
C PRO A 43 3.05 -17.32 -2.61
N SER A 44 3.62 -16.73 -1.57
CA SER A 44 4.26 -17.45 -0.47
C SER A 44 3.28 -17.96 0.58
N THR A 45 2.15 -17.27 0.76
CA THR A 45 1.17 -17.60 1.81
C THR A 45 -0.20 -17.99 1.25
N GLY A 46 -0.46 -17.70 -0.02
CA GLY A 46 -1.79 -17.83 -0.62
C GLY A 46 -2.82 -16.83 -0.09
N LEU A 47 -2.39 -15.83 0.67
CA LEU A 47 -3.27 -14.77 1.14
C LEU A 47 -3.55 -13.75 0.03
N MET A 48 -4.79 -13.32 -0.06
CA MET A 48 -5.22 -12.25 -0.96
C MET A 48 -5.36 -10.96 -0.16
N TRP A 49 -4.66 -9.92 -0.59
CA TRP A 49 -4.62 -8.60 0.02
C TRP A 49 -5.41 -7.60 -0.80
N ALA A 50 -6.17 -6.72 -0.16
CA ALA A 50 -6.72 -5.56 -0.85
C ALA A 50 -5.59 -4.72 -1.43
N GLY A 51 -5.69 -4.27 -2.67
CA GLY A 51 -4.63 -3.54 -3.39
C GLY A 51 -4.27 -2.18 -2.77
N ARG A 52 -5.11 -1.71 -1.83
CA ARG A 52 -4.90 -0.48 -1.05
C ARG A 52 -5.52 -0.58 0.34
N ASP A 53 -5.04 0.25 1.25
CA ASP A 53 -5.73 0.49 2.51
C ASP A 53 -7.00 1.35 2.33
N ASN A 54 -7.74 1.60 3.40
CA ASN A 54 -8.99 2.36 3.36
C ASN A 54 -8.82 3.87 3.08
N GLY A 55 -7.61 4.41 2.98
CA GLY A 55 -7.30 5.81 2.61
C GLY A 55 -7.63 6.89 3.66
N ARG A 56 -8.13 6.54 4.83
CA ARG A 56 -8.55 7.52 5.86
C ARG A 56 -8.31 7.00 7.27
N ASP A 57 -8.26 7.94 8.23
CA ASP A 57 -8.09 7.63 9.64
C ASP A 57 -9.29 6.82 10.19
N LEU A 58 -8.98 5.74 10.90
CA LEU A 58 -9.97 4.87 11.54
C LEU A 58 -9.53 4.49 12.96
N THR A 59 -10.50 4.40 13.88
CA THR A 59 -10.32 3.66 15.12
C THR A 59 -10.20 2.16 14.83
N TRP A 60 -9.61 1.39 15.73
CA TRP A 60 -9.45 -0.06 15.56
C TRP A 60 -10.78 -0.78 15.27
N LYS A 61 -11.84 -0.47 16.03
CA LYS A 61 -13.16 -1.05 15.84
C LYS A 61 -13.71 -0.77 14.43
N ASN A 62 -13.51 0.45 13.94
CA ASN A 62 -13.93 0.83 12.59
C ASN A 62 -13.06 0.19 11.50
N ALA A 63 -11.76 -0.07 11.77
CA ALA A 63 -10.89 -0.81 10.86
C ALA A 63 -11.34 -2.28 10.71
N VAL A 64 -11.65 -2.94 11.82
CA VAL A 64 -12.24 -4.30 11.81
C VAL A 64 -13.56 -4.31 11.03
N LYS A 65 -14.45 -3.35 11.31
CA LYS A 65 -15.74 -3.24 10.61
C LYS A 65 -15.54 -2.99 9.11
N TYR A 66 -14.65 -2.09 8.75
CA TYR A 66 -14.37 -1.77 7.35
C TYR A 66 -13.97 -3.02 6.55
N CYS A 67 -13.02 -3.80 7.04
CA CYS A 67 -12.59 -5.01 6.36
C CYS A 67 -13.70 -6.07 6.30
N ARG A 68 -14.44 -6.29 7.38
CA ARG A 68 -15.57 -7.23 7.40
C ARG A 68 -16.66 -6.87 6.38
N ASP A 69 -16.91 -5.57 6.21
CA ASP A 69 -17.95 -5.08 5.31
C ASP A 69 -17.45 -4.89 3.86
N LEU A 70 -16.14 -5.07 3.61
CA LEU A 70 -15.53 -4.92 2.29
C LEU A 70 -16.13 -5.95 1.31
N ARG A 71 -16.46 -5.46 0.11
CA ARG A 71 -16.84 -6.29 -1.05
C ARG A 71 -15.87 -5.95 -2.17
N LEU A 72 -14.98 -6.87 -2.48
CA LEU A 72 -13.90 -6.65 -3.43
C LEU A 72 -13.59 -7.93 -4.19
N ALA A 73 -13.41 -7.82 -5.50
CA ALA A 73 -13.09 -8.94 -6.38
C ALA A 73 -14.08 -10.12 -6.27
N GLY A 74 -15.38 -9.83 -6.04
CA GLY A 74 -16.42 -10.84 -5.87
C GLY A 74 -16.45 -11.53 -4.51
N ASN A 75 -15.56 -11.14 -3.56
CA ASN A 75 -15.45 -11.75 -2.24
C ASN A 75 -16.01 -10.85 -1.12
N SER A 76 -16.45 -11.49 -0.03
CA SER A 76 -17.07 -10.83 1.12
C SER A 76 -16.53 -11.28 2.48
N ASP A 77 -15.52 -12.14 2.49
CA ASP A 77 -14.88 -12.73 3.67
C ASP A 77 -13.57 -12.04 4.05
N TRP A 78 -13.47 -10.75 3.71
CA TRP A 78 -12.34 -9.92 4.07
C TRP A 78 -12.31 -9.66 5.58
N ARG A 79 -11.11 -9.59 6.12
CA ARG A 79 -10.84 -9.27 7.52
C ARG A 79 -9.64 -8.34 7.65
N LEU A 80 -9.53 -7.66 8.78
CA LEU A 80 -8.34 -6.90 9.13
C LEU A 80 -7.15 -7.86 9.28
N ALA A 81 -6.00 -7.50 8.73
CA ALA A 81 -4.80 -8.31 8.79
C ALA A 81 -4.30 -8.46 10.24
N SER A 82 -3.74 -9.61 10.59
CA SER A 82 -3.05 -9.81 11.86
C SER A 82 -1.65 -9.15 11.85
N LEU A 83 -1.03 -9.01 13.01
CA LEU A 83 0.32 -8.46 13.11
C LEU A 83 1.34 -9.31 12.35
N GLU A 84 1.24 -10.63 12.45
CA GLU A 84 2.15 -11.55 11.77
C GLU A 84 1.99 -11.49 10.24
N GLU A 85 0.76 -11.34 9.76
CA GLU A 85 0.49 -11.17 8.33
C GLU A 85 1.08 -9.86 7.81
N LEU A 86 0.91 -8.75 8.54
CA LEU A 86 1.53 -7.47 8.18
C LEU A 86 3.06 -7.56 8.13
N ARG A 87 3.68 -8.23 9.10
CA ARG A 87 5.13 -8.50 9.11
C ARG A 87 5.55 -9.34 7.91
N GLY A 88 4.75 -10.33 7.53
CA GLY A 88 5.04 -11.24 6.42
C GLY A 88 5.13 -10.56 5.06
N ILE A 89 4.45 -9.45 4.88
CA ILE A 89 4.49 -8.66 3.63
C ILE A 89 5.43 -7.44 3.70
N TYR A 90 6.13 -7.23 4.81
CA TYR A 90 7.19 -6.22 4.86
C TYR A 90 8.39 -6.65 3.99
N ASP A 91 8.92 -5.72 3.24
CA ASP A 91 10.12 -5.91 2.42
C ASP A 91 10.89 -4.58 2.36
N LYS A 92 12.04 -4.53 3.02
CA LYS A 92 12.87 -3.31 3.11
C LYS A 92 13.35 -2.78 1.77
N ASP A 93 13.41 -3.65 0.76
CA ASP A 93 13.88 -3.32 -0.59
C ASP A 93 12.72 -2.95 -1.55
N ALA A 94 11.47 -3.15 -1.13
CA ALA A 94 10.30 -2.73 -1.89
C ALA A 94 10.09 -1.22 -1.82
N ASN A 95 9.57 -0.66 -2.92
CA ASN A 95 9.24 0.76 -3.07
C ASN A 95 7.82 0.90 -3.65
N ALA A 96 6.83 0.45 -2.87
CA ALA A 96 5.43 0.56 -3.27
C ALA A 96 4.94 2.02 -3.19
N PRO A 97 4.14 2.49 -4.16
CA PRO A 97 3.63 3.85 -4.15
C PRO A 97 2.58 4.04 -3.05
N GLY A 98 2.46 5.27 -2.55
CA GLY A 98 1.43 5.60 -1.58
C GLY A 98 1.45 7.07 -1.17
N LEU A 99 0.78 7.37 -0.08
CA LEU A 99 0.75 8.69 0.53
C LEU A 99 1.19 8.61 1.99
N MET A 100 1.73 9.70 2.52
CA MET A 100 2.00 9.86 3.95
C MET A 100 1.38 11.16 4.45
N GLY A 101 0.66 11.08 5.56
CA GLY A 101 0.06 12.24 6.20
C GLY A 101 -1.38 12.02 6.63
N PRO A 102 -2.03 13.07 7.18
CA PRO A 102 -3.42 13.04 7.59
C PRO A 102 -4.36 12.69 6.44
N SER A 103 -5.51 12.10 6.75
CA SER A 103 -6.54 11.73 5.78
C SER A 103 -6.82 12.84 4.76
N GLY A 104 -6.73 12.49 3.47
CA GLY A 104 -7.04 13.39 2.36
C GLY A 104 -6.02 14.51 2.10
N LYS A 105 -4.90 14.56 2.84
CA LYS A 105 -3.85 15.58 2.70
C LYS A 105 -2.44 14.99 2.61
N GLY A 106 -2.32 13.70 2.32
CA GLY A 106 -1.03 13.04 2.23
C GLY A 106 -0.20 13.54 1.05
N THR A 107 1.12 13.61 1.24
CA THR A 107 2.10 13.78 0.17
C THR A 107 2.50 12.42 -0.40
N ALA A 108 2.93 12.40 -1.66
CA ALA A 108 3.43 11.17 -2.29
C ALA A 108 4.59 10.59 -1.46
N SER A 109 4.54 9.29 -1.25
CA SER A 109 5.51 8.54 -0.47
C SER A 109 5.70 7.15 -1.06
N THR A 110 6.75 6.46 -0.62
CA THR A 110 6.97 5.05 -0.91
C THR A 110 6.90 4.24 0.38
N TRP A 111 6.45 2.99 0.26
CA TRP A 111 6.28 2.07 1.38
C TRP A 111 7.03 0.77 1.13
N HIS A 112 7.64 0.20 2.16
CA HIS A 112 8.37 -1.05 2.09
C HIS A 112 7.44 -2.25 2.25
N VAL A 113 6.56 -2.45 1.25
CA VAL A 113 5.53 -3.48 1.25
C VAL A 113 5.55 -4.27 -0.06
N LYS A 114 5.41 -5.58 0.03
CA LYS A 114 5.31 -6.49 -1.11
C LYS A 114 4.04 -6.23 -1.94
N GLY A 115 4.02 -6.73 -3.16
CA GLY A 115 2.84 -6.73 -4.03
C GLY A 115 2.45 -5.37 -4.60
N GLY A 116 3.24 -4.32 -4.37
CA GLY A 116 2.94 -2.98 -4.87
C GLY A 116 1.67 -2.35 -4.26
N LEU A 117 1.31 -2.76 -3.05
CA LEU A 117 0.11 -2.27 -2.36
C LEU A 117 0.20 -0.77 -2.10
N PHE A 118 -0.90 -0.05 -2.33
CA PHE A 118 -0.97 1.40 -2.13
C PHE A 118 -1.37 1.72 -0.69
N LEU A 119 -0.43 2.23 0.10
CA LEU A 119 -0.65 2.57 1.51
C LEU A 119 -0.71 4.08 1.75
N THR A 120 -1.45 4.50 2.77
CA THR A 120 -1.65 5.92 3.11
C THR A 120 -1.40 6.24 4.58
N GLY A 121 -0.88 5.29 5.35
CA GLY A 121 -0.56 5.46 6.77
C GLY A 121 -0.20 4.13 7.43
N ASN A 122 -0.06 4.16 8.75
CA ASN A 122 0.22 2.99 9.56
C ASN A 122 -0.99 2.05 9.59
N GLN A 123 -0.75 0.77 9.55
CA GLN A 123 -1.82 -0.22 9.49
C GLN A 123 -2.18 -0.75 10.86
N TRP A 124 -3.47 -0.68 11.26
CA TRP A 124 -3.98 -1.45 12.36
C TRP A 124 -3.81 -2.94 12.11
N SER A 125 -3.50 -3.70 13.14
CA SER A 125 -3.62 -5.15 13.09
C SER A 125 -4.87 -5.63 13.82
N SER A 126 -5.36 -6.81 13.48
CA SER A 126 -6.42 -7.47 14.25
C SER A 126 -5.94 -7.98 15.61
N THR A 127 -4.62 -8.04 15.81
CA THR A 127 -3.99 -8.50 17.05
C THR A 127 -4.14 -7.44 18.14
N GLN A 128 -4.84 -7.78 19.22
CA GLN A 128 -4.94 -6.95 20.41
C GLN A 128 -3.91 -7.38 21.46
N LYS A 129 -3.60 -6.48 22.39
CA LYS A 129 -2.89 -6.84 23.61
C LYS A 129 -3.88 -7.40 24.63
N ASN A 130 -3.45 -8.40 25.36
CA ASN A 130 -4.20 -8.90 26.47
C ASN A 130 -3.69 -8.30 27.79
N ASP A 131 -4.57 -8.20 28.77
CA ASP A 131 -4.22 -7.94 30.15
C ASP A 131 -3.59 -9.19 30.81
N ASP A 132 -3.21 -9.07 32.08
CA ASP A 132 -2.59 -10.16 32.85
C ASP A 132 -3.51 -11.38 33.05
N ARG A 133 -4.80 -11.22 32.75
CA ARG A 133 -5.82 -12.28 32.84
C ARG A 133 -6.16 -12.89 31.47
N GLY A 134 -5.47 -12.44 30.40
CA GLY A 134 -5.70 -12.92 29.04
C GLY A 134 -6.88 -12.26 28.31
N HIS A 135 -7.52 -11.24 28.87
CA HIS A 135 -8.60 -10.51 28.21
C HIS A 135 -8.06 -9.34 27.36
N PRO A 136 -8.78 -8.91 26.32
CA PRO A 136 -8.42 -7.73 25.56
C PRO A 136 -8.25 -6.50 26.47
N SER A 137 -7.06 -5.88 26.43
CA SER A 137 -6.70 -4.75 27.32
C SER A 137 -7.24 -3.40 26.85
N GLY A 138 -7.92 -3.34 25.71
CA GLY A 138 -8.28 -2.08 25.04
C GLY A 138 -7.17 -1.47 24.18
N TRP A 139 -6.07 -2.19 23.99
CA TRP A 139 -4.93 -1.80 23.17
C TRP A 139 -4.76 -2.76 22.01
N ALA A 140 -4.37 -2.24 20.84
CA ALA A 140 -4.10 -3.05 19.65
C ALA A 140 -2.75 -2.70 19.04
N TRP A 141 -2.18 -3.65 18.32
CA TRP A 141 -0.94 -3.45 17.58
C TRP A 141 -1.20 -2.68 16.27
N ARG A 142 -0.22 -1.89 15.87
CA ARG A 142 -0.11 -1.33 14.53
C ARG A 142 1.24 -1.67 13.91
N PHE A 143 1.32 -1.61 12.59
CA PHE A 143 2.54 -1.81 11.85
C PHE A 143 2.86 -0.60 10.97
N ASP A 144 4.11 -0.17 11.01
CA ASP A 144 4.65 0.88 10.17
C ASP A 144 5.55 0.28 9.10
N PHE A 145 5.11 0.36 7.84
CA PHE A 145 5.84 -0.19 6.71
C PHE A 145 7.04 0.67 6.26
N ASN A 146 7.21 1.90 6.74
CA ASN A 146 8.42 2.66 6.50
C ASN A 146 9.55 2.25 7.43
N GLU A 147 9.20 1.96 8.69
CA GLU A 147 10.17 1.55 9.70
C GLU A 147 10.34 0.03 9.78
N GLY A 148 9.43 -0.76 9.18
CA GLY A 148 9.40 -2.23 9.33
C GLY A 148 9.13 -2.66 10.76
N ARG A 149 8.39 -1.85 11.53
CA ARG A 149 8.27 -2.02 12.98
C ARG A 149 6.83 -2.06 13.42
N ALA A 150 6.57 -2.99 14.36
CA ALA A 150 5.34 -3.03 15.11
C ALA A 150 5.43 -2.10 16.32
N PHE A 151 4.33 -1.40 16.60
CA PHE A 151 4.18 -0.61 17.82
C PHE A 151 3.04 -1.21 18.65
N ASP A 152 3.35 -1.42 19.91
CA ASP A 152 2.40 -1.91 20.90
C ASP A 152 1.79 -0.72 21.64
N GLY A 153 0.50 -0.61 21.65
CA GLY A 153 -0.11 0.30 22.58
C GLY A 153 -0.71 1.56 22.02
N ASP A 154 -1.32 1.47 20.87
CA ASP A 154 -2.33 2.46 20.56
C ASP A 154 -3.67 2.00 21.14
N GLU A 155 -4.33 2.88 21.91
CA GLU A 155 -5.70 2.66 22.33
C GLU A 155 -6.60 2.39 21.12
N VAL A 156 -7.51 1.43 21.25
CA VAL A 156 -8.44 1.08 20.16
C VAL A 156 -9.35 2.24 19.73
N THR A 157 -9.42 3.30 20.54
CA THR A 157 -10.12 4.56 20.26
C THR A 157 -9.29 5.56 19.48
N PHE A 158 -7.96 5.42 19.46
CA PHE A 158 -7.07 6.29 18.72
C PHE A 158 -7.23 6.05 17.21
N TYR A 159 -7.11 7.10 16.40
CA TYR A 159 -7.38 6.98 14.96
C TYR A 159 -6.35 7.69 14.06
N THR A 160 -5.63 8.69 14.58
CA THR A 160 -4.74 9.53 13.76
C THR A 160 -3.66 8.72 13.07
N ASN A 161 -3.55 8.87 11.75
CA ASN A 161 -2.62 8.15 10.89
C ASN A 161 -2.73 6.62 10.98
N LYS A 162 -3.95 6.10 11.25
CA LYS A 162 -4.22 4.66 11.33
C LYS A 162 -5.18 4.25 10.21
N ARG A 163 -4.82 3.19 9.52
CA ARG A 163 -5.52 2.66 8.34
C ARG A 163 -5.91 1.20 8.56
N ALA A 164 -6.73 0.70 7.65
CA ALA A 164 -7.12 -0.70 7.58
C ALA A 164 -6.65 -1.30 6.26
N LEU A 165 -5.74 -2.27 6.33
CA LEU A 165 -5.37 -3.13 5.21
C LEU A 165 -6.08 -4.47 5.38
N CYS A 166 -6.89 -4.85 4.39
CA CYS A 166 -7.72 -6.03 4.47
C CYS A 166 -7.08 -7.22 3.76
N VAL A 167 -7.29 -8.41 4.32
CA VAL A 167 -6.76 -9.67 3.81
C VAL A 167 -7.83 -10.77 3.89
N ARG A 168 -7.74 -11.77 3.02
CA ARG A 168 -8.53 -13.00 3.05
C ARG A 168 -7.68 -14.19 2.58
N HIS A 169 -8.15 -15.41 2.77
CA HIS A 169 -7.57 -16.56 2.08
C HIS A 169 -7.98 -16.53 0.60
N SER A 170 -7.06 -16.78 -0.32
CA SER A 170 -7.42 -16.93 -1.72
C SER A 170 -8.07 -18.32 -1.94
N ASP A 171 -9.04 -18.39 -2.86
CA ASP A 171 -9.69 -19.66 -3.21
C ASP A 171 -8.78 -20.57 -4.05
N LYS A 172 -7.63 -20.07 -4.50
CA LYS A 172 -6.58 -20.89 -5.12
C LYS A 172 -5.77 -21.54 -4.01
N ALA A 173 -5.90 -22.85 -3.87
CA ALA A 173 -4.95 -23.64 -3.09
C ALA A 173 -3.53 -23.24 -3.47
N ALA A 174 -2.69 -22.95 -2.46
CA ALA A 174 -1.27 -22.73 -2.69
C ALA A 174 -0.74 -23.87 -3.56
N VAL A 175 -0.21 -23.53 -4.74
CA VAL A 175 0.47 -24.53 -5.57
C VAL A 175 1.65 -25.00 -4.73
N PRO A 176 1.73 -26.29 -4.38
CA PRO A 176 2.89 -26.80 -3.65
C PRO A 176 4.13 -26.51 -4.49
N SER A 177 5.12 -25.84 -3.89
CA SER A 177 6.43 -25.69 -4.51
C SER A 177 7.03 -27.04 -4.79
N PRO A 178 7.64 -27.26 -5.99
CA PRO A 178 8.30 -28.50 -6.34
C PRO A 178 9.51 -28.80 -5.46
#